data_4fb0a72f05860f4026e56e3a3e4cf4ab
#
_entry.id   4fb0a72f05860f4026e56e3a3e4cf4ab
#
_cell.length_a   1.000
_cell.length_b   1.000
_cell.length_c   1.000
_cell.angle_alpha   90.00
_cell.angle_beta   90.00
_cell.angle_gamma   90.00
#
_symmetry.space_group_name_H-M   'P 1'
#
loop_
_entity.id
_entity.type
_entity.pdbx_description
1 polymer ?
#
loop_
_entity_poly.entity_id
_entity_poly.type
_entity_poly.pdbx_seq_one_letter_code
_entity_poly.pdbx_strand_id
1 'polypeptide(L)'
;HIGQESQPGGRRDEQAANYLSPQLKELGLKLGRLKTGTPPRLLKESVDFSKMERQDSHELEYLFEFYPHKVSNTHDCYITHTNANTHKVIHDNLSKSALFGGKIEGIGPRYCPSIEDKISRFADKASHHIFVEPEGADSDELYPNGLSTSLPLDVQLDYIQSIKGFENAVITKPGYAIEYDFVHPEQLKHTLELKEISGLFLAGQIN
;
A
#
# COMPACT_ATOMS: atom_id res chain seq x y z
N HIS A 1 5.99 -2.81 10.14
CA HIS A 1 5.69 -4.20 10.48
C HIS A 1 5.94 -5.11 9.26
N ILE A 2 6.77 -6.11 9.43
CA ILE A 2 6.99 -7.21 8.48
C ILE A 2 6.86 -8.50 9.28
N GLY A 3 5.78 -9.24 9.08
CA GLY A 3 5.46 -10.37 9.94
C GLY A 3 5.39 -9.96 11.41
N GLN A 4 6.08 -10.67 12.25
CA GLN A 4 6.14 -10.39 13.70
C GLN A 4 7.19 -9.34 14.09
N GLU A 5 7.99 -8.86 13.15
CA GLU A 5 8.98 -7.82 13.38
C GLU A 5 8.37 -6.43 13.25
N SER A 6 8.76 -5.53 14.13
CA SER A 6 8.34 -4.13 14.08
C SER A 6 9.48 -3.21 14.48
N GLN A 7 9.50 -2.03 13.89
CA GLN A 7 10.45 -0.98 14.23
C GLN A 7 9.73 0.38 14.20
N PRO A 8 10.29 1.42 14.85
CA PRO A 8 9.75 2.76 14.75
C PRO A 8 9.59 3.16 13.28
N GLY A 9 8.39 3.61 12.90
CA GLY A 9 8.05 4.02 11.55
C GLY A 9 8.24 5.51 11.35
N GLY A 10 8.58 5.88 10.14
CA GLY A 10 8.73 7.23 9.68
C GLY A 10 9.00 7.19 8.18
N ARG A 11 9.30 8.34 7.58
CA ARG A 11 9.81 8.36 6.22
C ARG A 11 11.17 7.65 6.20
N ARG A 12 11.51 7.01 5.09
CA ARG A 12 12.79 6.32 4.95
C ARG A 12 13.95 7.27 5.29
N ASP A 13 14.87 6.79 6.11
CA ASP A 13 16.03 7.53 6.61
C ASP A 13 15.71 8.73 7.53
N GLU A 14 14.45 8.88 7.96
CA GLU A 14 14.02 9.90 8.92
C GLU A 14 13.54 9.27 10.22
N GLN A 15 13.63 10.04 11.30
CA GLN A 15 13.11 9.61 12.60
C GLN A 15 11.58 9.63 12.62
N ALA A 16 10.97 8.70 13.35
CA ALA A 16 9.55 8.71 13.59
C ALA A 16 9.13 9.95 14.42
N ALA A 17 7.98 10.55 14.07
CA ALA A 17 7.44 11.73 14.75
C ALA A 17 6.76 11.36 16.09
N ASN A 18 7.48 10.68 16.98
CA ASN A 18 6.94 10.11 18.22
C ASN A 18 6.44 11.15 19.25
N TYR A 19 6.87 12.41 19.11
CA TYR A 19 6.54 13.47 20.07
C TYR A 19 5.25 14.22 19.73
N LEU A 20 4.76 14.13 18.50
CA LEU A 20 3.59 14.89 18.06
C LEU A 20 2.30 14.39 18.71
N SER A 21 2.05 13.10 18.69
CA SER A 21 0.83 12.52 19.23
C SER A 21 0.62 12.77 20.72
N PRO A 22 1.64 12.63 21.59
CA PRO A 22 1.53 13.03 23.01
C PRO A 22 1.12 14.50 23.17
N GLN A 23 1.76 15.42 22.45
CA GLN A 23 1.46 16.86 22.52
C GLN A 23 0.02 17.15 22.07
N LEU A 24 -0.47 16.52 20.99
CA LEU A 24 -1.84 16.67 20.55
C LEU A 24 -2.85 16.15 21.59
N LYS A 25 -2.52 15.06 22.29
CA LYS A 25 -3.33 14.54 23.41
C LYS A 25 -3.35 15.50 24.59
N GLU A 26 -2.20 16.11 24.95
CA GLU A 26 -2.10 17.14 26.00
C GLU A 26 -2.95 18.38 25.69
N LEU A 27 -3.12 18.72 24.40
CA LEU A 27 -4.03 19.75 23.94
C LEU A 27 -5.51 19.33 23.96
N GLY A 28 -5.83 18.13 24.43
CA GLY A 28 -7.19 17.60 24.56
C GLY A 28 -7.75 16.97 23.30
N LEU A 29 -6.94 16.75 22.25
CA LEU A 29 -7.42 16.19 21.01
C LEU A 29 -7.60 14.66 21.12
N LYS A 30 -8.68 14.17 20.52
CA LYS A 30 -8.94 12.72 20.38
C LYS A 30 -8.16 12.19 19.19
N LEU A 31 -7.31 11.22 19.44
CA LEU A 31 -6.55 10.51 18.41
C LEU A 31 -7.09 9.11 18.20
N GLY A 32 -7.10 8.70 16.96
CA GLY A 32 -7.28 7.31 16.54
C GLY A 32 -6.00 6.76 15.92
N ARG A 33 -6.01 5.48 15.58
CA ARG A 33 -4.89 4.81 14.95
C ARG A 33 -5.35 4.06 13.71
N LEU A 34 -4.69 4.31 12.59
CA LEU A 34 -4.92 3.63 11.31
C LEU A 34 -3.67 2.87 10.87
N LYS A 35 -3.84 1.92 9.98
CA LYS A 35 -2.76 1.23 9.30
C LYS A 35 -2.86 1.44 7.79
N THR A 36 -1.74 1.53 7.14
CA THR A 36 -1.61 1.41 5.70
C THR A 36 -0.52 0.41 5.37
N GLY A 37 -0.35 0.06 4.10
CA GLY A 37 0.66 -0.88 3.68
C GLY A 37 1.21 -0.55 2.30
N THR A 38 2.34 -1.14 1.99
CA THR A 38 2.96 -1.06 0.67
C THR A 38 3.30 -2.46 0.19
N PRO A 39 3.25 -2.73 -1.13
CA PRO A 39 3.69 -4.00 -1.69
C PRO A 39 5.23 -4.10 -1.68
N PRO A 40 5.78 -5.31 -1.81
CA PRO A 40 7.20 -5.48 -2.09
C PRO A 40 7.57 -4.77 -3.41
N ARG A 41 8.82 -4.32 -3.52
CA ARG A 41 9.37 -3.85 -4.81
C ARG A 41 10.04 -5.01 -5.51
N LEU A 42 9.84 -5.12 -6.80
CA LEU A 42 10.40 -6.19 -7.62
C LEU A 42 11.44 -5.64 -8.57
N LEU A 43 12.53 -6.38 -8.77
CA LEU A 43 13.53 -6.06 -9.77
C LEU A 43 12.95 -6.24 -11.17
N LYS A 44 12.94 -5.20 -11.98
CA LYS A 44 12.29 -5.16 -13.30
C LYS A 44 12.77 -6.27 -14.24
N GLU A 45 14.07 -6.54 -14.30
CA GLU A 45 14.65 -7.57 -15.16
C GLU A 45 14.28 -9.01 -14.77
N SER A 46 13.78 -9.21 -13.53
CA SER A 46 13.32 -10.51 -13.04
C SER A 46 11.87 -10.85 -13.37
N VAL A 47 11.15 -9.93 -14.03
CA VAL A 47 9.72 -10.05 -14.35
C VAL A 47 9.52 -10.37 -15.82
N ASP A 48 8.70 -11.38 -16.11
CA ASP A 48 8.35 -11.78 -17.47
C ASP A 48 7.07 -11.09 -17.96
N PHE A 49 7.23 -9.91 -18.55
CA PHE A 49 6.11 -9.12 -19.08
C PHE A 49 5.37 -9.79 -20.24
N SER A 50 5.99 -10.74 -20.94
CA SER A 50 5.34 -11.46 -22.05
C SER A 50 4.13 -12.29 -21.61
N LYS A 51 4.04 -12.58 -20.30
CA LYS A 51 2.94 -13.31 -19.68
C LYS A 51 1.82 -12.43 -19.14
N MET A 52 1.94 -11.12 -19.26
CA MET A 52 1.02 -10.13 -18.70
C MET A 52 0.28 -9.38 -19.80
N GLU A 53 -0.84 -8.77 -19.44
CA GLU A 53 -1.57 -7.86 -20.29
C GLU A 53 -0.92 -6.48 -20.22
N ARG A 54 -0.47 -5.95 -21.36
CA ARG A 54 0.04 -4.58 -21.44
C ARG A 54 -1.14 -3.59 -21.40
N GLN A 55 -1.02 -2.61 -20.56
CA GLN A 55 -2.00 -1.53 -20.43
C GLN A 55 -1.49 -0.29 -21.19
N ASP A 56 -2.02 -0.13 -22.39
CA ASP A 56 -1.70 1.03 -23.23
C ASP A 56 -2.50 2.27 -22.80
N SER A 57 -1.97 3.45 -23.12
CA SER A 57 -2.77 4.67 -23.03
C SER A 57 -3.86 4.68 -24.09
N HIS A 58 -5.03 5.17 -23.72
CA HIS A 58 -6.08 5.45 -24.69
C HIS A 58 -5.83 6.80 -25.36
N GLU A 59 -6.11 6.88 -26.65
CA GLU A 59 -6.20 8.17 -27.33
C GLU A 59 -7.51 8.83 -26.88
N LEU A 60 -7.38 9.88 -26.06
CA LEU A 60 -8.52 10.67 -25.60
C LEU A 60 -8.57 11.99 -26.37
N GLU A 61 -9.79 12.38 -26.77
CA GLU A 61 -10.03 13.68 -27.41
C GLU A 61 -9.95 14.83 -26.41
N TYR A 62 -10.05 14.54 -25.12
CA TYR A 62 -9.94 15.51 -24.02
C TYR A 62 -9.18 14.91 -22.83
N LEU A 63 -8.56 15.77 -22.06
CA LEU A 63 -7.83 15.44 -20.83
C LEU A 63 -8.42 16.25 -19.69
N PHE A 64 -8.13 15.85 -18.44
CA PHE A 64 -8.42 16.66 -17.24
C PHE A 64 -7.42 17.82 -17.08
N GLU A 65 -7.17 18.50 -18.19
CA GLU A 65 -6.26 19.64 -18.28
C GLU A 65 -6.93 20.80 -19.01
N PHE A 66 -6.47 22.02 -18.71
CA PHE A 66 -7.00 23.22 -19.37
C PHE A 66 -6.59 23.32 -20.85
N TYR A 67 -5.45 22.74 -21.19
CA TYR A 67 -4.91 22.79 -22.55
C TYR A 67 -4.83 21.38 -23.12
N PRO A 68 -5.65 21.04 -24.11
CA PRO A 68 -5.61 19.72 -24.72
C PRO A 68 -4.28 19.49 -25.45
N HIS A 69 -3.66 18.34 -25.22
CA HIS A 69 -2.47 17.91 -25.94
C HIS A 69 -2.55 16.39 -26.20
N LYS A 70 -1.76 15.92 -27.15
CA LYS A 70 -1.69 14.49 -27.43
C LYS A 70 -0.86 13.80 -26.36
N VAL A 71 -1.46 12.80 -25.72
CA VAL A 71 -0.75 11.95 -24.75
C VAL A 71 0.17 10.98 -25.47
N SER A 72 1.39 10.85 -25.00
CA SER A 72 2.33 9.83 -25.43
C SER A 72 2.90 9.11 -24.20
N ASN A 73 2.65 7.80 -24.11
CA ASN A 73 3.21 6.99 -23.04
C ASN A 73 4.72 6.83 -23.24
N THR A 74 5.46 7.09 -22.18
CA THR A 74 6.90 6.82 -22.11
C THR A 74 7.21 5.51 -21.38
N HIS A 75 6.28 5.04 -20.55
CA HIS A 75 6.41 3.83 -19.77
C HIS A 75 5.06 3.11 -19.74
N ASP A 76 5.09 1.79 -19.93
CA ASP A 76 3.89 0.98 -19.88
C ASP A 76 3.67 0.40 -18.49
N CYS A 77 2.39 0.26 -18.13
CA CYS A 77 1.95 -0.57 -17.02
C CYS A 77 1.46 -1.93 -17.55
N TYR A 78 1.47 -2.92 -16.68
CA TYR A 78 1.02 -4.27 -17.03
C TYR A 78 0.02 -4.77 -15.99
N ILE A 79 -0.83 -5.69 -16.41
CA ILE A 79 -1.81 -6.32 -15.53
C ILE A 79 -1.51 -7.81 -15.44
N THR A 80 -1.46 -8.32 -14.22
CA THR A 80 -1.48 -9.74 -13.90
C THR A 80 -2.49 -9.99 -12.78
N HIS A 81 -2.60 -11.23 -12.31
CA HIS A 81 -3.63 -11.63 -11.37
C HIS A 81 -3.09 -12.59 -10.33
N THR A 82 -3.62 -12.52 -9.12
CA THR A 82 -3.49 -13.62 -8.16
C THR A 82 -4.22 -14.86 -8.67
N ASN A 83 -3.91 -16.01 -8.11
CA ASN A 83 -4.52 -17.29 -8.46
C ASN A 83 -4.75 -18.14 -7.21
N ALA A 84 -5.32 -19.33 -7.38
CA ALA A 84 -5.65 -20.22 -6.28
C ALA A 84 -4.42 -20.61 -5.43
N ASN A 85 -3.25 -20.79 -6.05
CA ASN A 85 -2.02 -21.09 -5.32
C ASN A 85 -1.55 -19.87 -4.51
N THR A 86 -1.60 -18.66 -5.09
CA THR A 86 -1.32 -17.41 -4.38
C THR A 86 -2.21 -17.26 -3.16
N HIS A 87 -3.51 -17.49 -3.34
CA HIS A 87 -4.48 -17.40 -2.24
C HIS A 87 -4.20 -18.43 -1.14
N LYS A 88 -3.86 -19.67 -1.54
CA LYS A 88 -3.51 -20.73 -0.60
C LYS A 88 -2.27 -20.37 0.24
N VAL A 89 -1.18 -19.92 -0.40
CA VAL A 89 0.04 -19.52 0.31
C VAL A 89 -0.25 -18.44 1.34
N ILE A 90 -1.00 -17.41 0.96
CA ILE A 90 -1.35 -16.31 1.88
C ILE A 90 -2.27 -16.80 3.00
N HIS A 91 -3.32 -17.56 2.67
CA HIS A 91 -4.27 -18.09 3.65
C HIS A 91 -3.58 -18.95 4.71
N ASP A 92 -2.72 -19.86 4.31
CA ASP A 92 -2.00 -20.77 5.21
C ASP A 92 -1.03 -20.02 6.15
N ASN A 93 -0.67 -18.78 5.80
CA ASN A 93 0.27 -17.95 6.55
C ASN A 93 -0.36 -16.70 7.19
N LEU A 94 -1.67 -16.54 7.18
CA LEU A 94 -2.35 -15.37 7.75
C LEU A 94 -1.91 -15.05 9.19
N SER A 95 -1.75 -16.06 10.02
CA SER A 95 -1.34 -15.90 11.42
C SER A 95 0.08 -15.33 11.59
N LYS A 96 0.90 -15.39 10.55
CA LYS A 96 2.26 -14.84 10.54
C LYS A 96 2.29 -13.35 10.16
N SER A 97 1.20 -12.81 9.57
CA SER A 97 1.12 -11.40 9.25
C SER A 97 1.00 -10.54 10.50
N ALA A 98 1.52 -9.33 10.46
CA ALA A 98 1.36 -8.40 11.57
C ALA A 98 -0.12 -8.05 11.82
N LEU A 99 -0.92 -7.98 10.76
CA LEU A 99 -2.33 -7.64 10.82
C LEU A 99 -3.16 -8.73 11.51
N PHE A 100 -3.08 -9.98 11.05
CA PHE A 100 -3.85 -11.10 11.58
C PHE A 100 -3.18 -11.79 12.79
N GLY A 101 -1.89 -11.56 12.97
CA GLY A 101 -1.12 -12.05 14.13
C GLY A 101 -1.23 -11.18 15.39
N GLY A 102 -2.06 -10.11 15.36
CA GLY A 102 -2.35 -9.27 16.52
C GLY A 102 -1.25 -8.27 16.90
N LYS A 103 -0.32 -7.96 16.00
CA LYS A 103 0.73 -6.94 16.21
C LYS A 103 0.27 -5.53 15.82
N ILE A 104 -0.70 -5.42 14.94
CA ILE A 104 -1.26 -4.15 14.47
C ILE A 104 -2.55 -3.89 15.24
N GLU A 105 -2.62 -2.73 15.90
CA GLU A 105 -3.80 -2.24 16.61
C GLU A 105 -4.66 -1.35 15.69
N GLY A 106 -4.05 -0.72 14.69
CA GLY A 106 -4.69 0.19 13.76
C GLY A 106 -5.65 -0.51 12.81
N ILE A 107 -6.78 0.13 12.52
CA ILE A 107 -7.75 -0.33 11.54
C ILE A 107 -7.32 0.14 10.14
N GLY A 108 -7.43 -0.72 9.13
CA GLY A 108 -7.21 -0.32 7.75
C GLY A 108 -8.26 0.68 7.27
N PRO A 109 -7.88 1.78 6.60
CA PRO A 109 -8.85 2.67 5.97
C PRO A 109 -9.64 1.92 4.89
N ARG A 110 -10.87 2.39 4.63
CA ARG A 110 -11.86 1.68 3.81
C ARG A 110 -11.35 1.19 2.44
N TYR A 111 -10.51 1.97 1.78
CA TYR A 111 -10.06 1.70 0.41
C TYR A 111 -8.59 1.30 0.30
N CYS A 112 -7.97 0.87 1.39
CA CYS A 112 -6.59 0.39 1.40
C CYS A 112 -6.47 -1.02 2.01
N PRO A 113 -7.14 -2.04 1.42
CA PRO A 113 -7.00 -3.41 1.91
C PRO A 113 -5.63 -3.96 1.54
N SER A 114 -4.98 -4.66 2.47
CA SER A 114 -3.83 -5.50 2.16
C SER A 114 -4.27 -6.72 1.35
N ILE A 115 -3.33 -7.46 0.78
CA ILE A 115 -3.67 -8.70 0.06
C ILE A 115 -4.28 -9.73 1.01
N GLU A 116 -3.85 -9.77 2.27
CA GLU A 116 -4.44 -10.61 3.32
C GLU A 116 -5.91 -10.24 3.57
N ASP A 117 -6.22 -8.93 3.63
CA ASP A 117 -7.59 -8.44 3.77
C ASP A 117 -8.45 -8.84 2.57
N LYS A 118 -7.91 -8.73 1.34
CA LYS A 118 -8.67 -9.09 0.13
C LYS A 118 -9.02 -10.57 0.12
N ILE A 119 -8.05 -11.43 0.39
CA ILE A 119 -8.25 -12.89 0.38
C ILE A 119 -9.18 -13.33 1.52
N SER A 120 -9.09 -12.71 2.68
CA SER A 120 -9.96 -13.02 3.82
C SER A 120 -11.39 -12.53 3.61
N ARG A 121 -11.58 -11.29 3.15
CA ARG A 121 -12.92 -10.67 3.02
C ARG A 121 -13.65 -11.06 1.74
N PHE A 122 -12.92 -11.40 0.69
CA PHE A 122 -13.45 -11.75 -0.63
C PHE A 122 -12.99 -13.15 -1.04
N ALA A 123 -13.16 -14.11 -0.14
CA ALA A 123 -12.75 -15.50 -0.35
C ALA A 123 -13.48 -16.19 -1.53
N ASP A 124 -14.62 -15.66 -1.97
CA ASP A 124 -15.37 -16.09 -3.14
C ASP A 124 -14.72 -15.67 -4.47
N LYS A 125 -13.79 -14.72 -4.45
CA LYS A 125 -13.09 -14.28 -5.66
C LYS A 125 -11.97 -15.22 -6.02
N ALA A 126 -11.99 -15.71 -7.26
CA ALA A 126 -10.95 -16.62 -7.77
C ALA A 126 -9.61 -15.90 -8.00
N SER A 127 -9.63 -14.58 -8.20
CA SER A 127 -8.42 -13.78 -8.46
C SER A 127 -8.63 -12.31 -8.11
N HIS A 128 -7.52 -11.60 -7.90
CA HIS A 128 -7.46 -10.14 -7.74
C HIS A 128 -6.50 -9.56 -8.76
N HIS A 129 -6.85 -8.39 -9.31
CA HIS A 129 -5.99 -7.65 -10.23
C HIS A 129 -4.73 -7.13 -9.52
N ILE A 130 -3.63 -7.16 -10.25
CA ILE A 130 -2.35 -6.60 -9.86
C ILE A 130 -1.90 -5.69 -10.99
N PHE A 131 -1.71 -4.40 -10.68
CA PHE A 131 -1.17 -3.44 -11.62
C PHE A 131 0.33 -3.33 -11.40
N VAL A 132 1.11 -3.69 -12.42
CA VAL A 132 2.58 -3.68 -12.36
C VAL A 132 3.05 -2.36 -12.94
N GLU A 133 3.47 -1.49 -12.07
CA GLU A 133 3.81 -0.10 -12.37
C GLU A 133 5.31 0.13 -12.20
N PRO A 134 5.99 0.93 -13.04
CA PRO A 134 7.36 1.36 -12.75
C PRO A 134 7.36 2.26 -11.51
N GLU A 135 8.31 2.07 -10.59
CA GLU A 135 8.45 2.92 -9.39
C GLU A 135 8.84 4.36 -9.77
N GLY A 136 9.47 4.55 -10.92
CA GLY A 136 9.88 5.83 -11.48
C GLY A 136 10.46 5.63 -12.87
N ALA A 137 10.61 6.72 -13.63
CA ALA A 137 11.04 6.69 -15.03
C ALA A 137 12.40 5.99 -15.23
N ASP A 138 13.33 6.24 -14.32
CA ASP A 138 14.70 5.72 -14.38
C ASP A 138 14.95 4.63 -13.31
N SER A 139 13.88 4.03 -12.79
CA SER A 139 13.98 3.00 -11.73
C SER A 139 13.98 1.61 -12.33
N ASP A 140 14.86 0.76 -11.82
CA ASP A 140 14.84 -0.69 -12.09
C ASP A 140 13.86 -1.45 -11.17
N GLU A 141 13.07 -0.74 -10.37
CA GLU A 141 12.09 -1.32 -9.47
C GLU A 141 10.66 -1.17 -9.99
N LEU A 142 9.87 -2.19 -9.77
CA LEU A 142 8.44 -2.22 -10.06
C LEU A 142 7.62 -2.19 -8.77
N TYR A 143 6.49 -1.52 -8.84
CA TYR A 143 5.47 -1.45 -7.81
C TYR A 143 4.28 -2.33 -8.21
N PRO A 144 4.14 -3.55 -7.67
CA PRO A 144 2.99 -4.42 -7.95
C PRO A 144 1.77 -3.99 -7.12
N ASN A 145 1.08 -2.95 -7.59
CA ASN A 145 -0.09 -2.37 -6.94
C ASN A 145 -1.19 -3.43 -6.76
N GLY A 146 -1.69 -3.55 -5.55
CA GLY A 146 -2.67 -4.56 -5.18
C GLY A 146 -2.14 -5.66 -4.26
N LEU A 147 -0.82 -5.71 -4.02
CA LEU A 147 -0.13 -6.68 -3.19
C LEU A 147 0.45 -6.11 -1.89
N SER A 148 -0.09 -4.98 -1.40
CA SER A 148 0.30 -4.45 -0.08
C SER A 148 0.13 -5.53 0.99
N THR A 149 1.12 -5.69 1.87
CA THR A 149 1.15 -6.82 2.81
C THR A 149 1.88 -6.49 4.10
N SER A 150 1.59 -7.28 5.14
CA SER A 150 2.35 -7.32 6.39
C SER A 150 2.90 -8.72 6.69
N LEU A 151 2.89 -9.62 5.72
CA LEU A 151 3.46 -10.96 5.83
C LEU A 151 4.99 -10.92 5.96
N PRO A 152 5.64 -11.92 6.55
CA PRO A 152 7.09 -12.03 6.59
C PRO A 152 7.67 -12.24 5.18
N LEU A 153 8.95 -11.90 5.00
CA LEU A 153 9.60 -11.84 3.69
C LEU A 153 9.61 -13.19 2.94
N ASP A 154 9.81 -14.30 3.64
CA ASP A 154 9.75 -15.63 3.06
C ASP A 154 8.40 -15.92 2.42
N VAL A 155 7.32 -15.60 3.12
CA VAL A 155 5.96 -15.76 2.60
C VAL A 155 5.68 -14.77 1.45
N GLN A 156 6.23 -13.54 1.52
CA GLN A 156 6.12 -12.59 0.42
C GLN A 156 6.74 -13.17 -0.86
N LEU A 157 7.91 -13.77 -0.77
CA LEU A 157 8.57 -14.40 -1.91
C LEU A 157 7.75 -15.55 -2.48
N ASP A 158 7.24 -16.43 -1.61
CA ASP A 158 6.45 -17.59 -2.02
C ASP A 158 5.18 -17.20 -2.78
N TYR A 159 4.39 -16.24 -2.27
CA TYR A 159 3.17 -15.84 -2.95
C TYR A 159 3.45 -15.01 -4.21
N ILE A 160 4.48 -14.16 -4.22
CA ILE A 160 4.88 -13.40 -5.42
C ILE A 160 5.25 -14.36 -6.54
N GLN A 161 6.11 -15.34 -6.28
CA GLN A 161 6.56 -16.30 -7.29
C GLN A 161 5.47 -17.27 -7.75
N SER A 162 4.34 -17.32 -7.06
CA SER A 162 3.15 -18.07 -7.51
C SER A 162 2.33 -17.36 -8.58
N ILE A 163 2.60 -16.06 -8.84
CA ILE A 163 1.85 -15.21 -9.75
C ILE A 163 2.45 -15.29 -11.15
N LYS A 164 1.58 -15.37 -12.16
CA LYS A 164 1.99 -15.45 -13.57
C LYS A 164 2.81 -14.21 -13.97
N GLY A 165 4.01 -14.46 -14.50
CA GLY A 165 4.99 -13.45 -14.88
C GLY A 165 5.94 -13.03 -13.76
N PHE A 166 5.71 -13.50 -12.52
CA PHE A 166 6.57 -13.27 -11.37
C PHE A 166 7.32 -14.52 -10.90
N GLU A 167 7.30 -15.59 -11.67
CA GLU A 167 7.86 -16.89 -11.25
C GLU A 167 9.34 -16.83 -10.85
N ASN A 168 10.08 -15.88 -11.43
CA ASN A 168 11.50 -15.63 -11.13
C ASN A 168 11.73 -14.28 -10.46
N ALA A 169 10.68 -13.63 -9.96
CA ALA A 169 10.77 -12.29 -9.41
C ALA A 169 11.70 -12.22 -8.20
N VAL A 170 12.53 -11.19 -8.18
CA VAL A 170 13.43 -10.85 -7.08
C VAL A 170 12.85 -9.67 -6.33
N ILE A 171 12.66 -9.82 -5.02
CA ILE A 171 12.22 -8.74 -4.14
C ILE A 171 13.44 -7.90 -3.78
N THR A 172 13.45 -6.62 -4.17
CA THR A 172 14.50 -5.66 -3.82
C THR A 172 14.24 -4.99 -2.49
N LYS A 173 12.95 -4.78 -2.16
CA LYS A 173 12.48 -4.24 -0.89
C LYS A 173 11.25 -5.02 -0.45
N PRO A 174 11.18 -5.49 0.80
CA PRO A 174 9.98 -6.16 1.29
C PRO A 174 8.79 -5.21 1.36
N GLY A 175 7.59 -5.74 1.19
CA GLY A 175 6.36 -5.08 1.57
C GLY A 175 6.27 -4.96 3.09
N TYR A 176 5.58 -3.94 3.57
CA TYR A 176 5.39 -3.73 5.00
C TYR A 176 4.08 -3.00 5.29
N ALA A 177 3.58 -3.13 6.50
CA ALA A 177 2.52 -2.27 7.01
C ALA A 177 3.09 -1.23 7.97
N ILE A 178 2.46 -0.07 7.99
CA ILE A 178 2.77 1.01 8.93
C ILE A 178 1.51 1.43 9.66
N GLU A 179 1.64 1.69 10.94
CA GLU A 179 0.59 2.30 11.75
C GLU A 179 0.90 3.77 11.97
N TYR A 180 -0.13 4.58 11.99
CA TYR A 180 0.00 6.02 12.26
C TYR A 180 -1.18 6.55 13.04
N ASP A 181 -0.91 7.56 13.86
CA ASP A 181 -1.93 8.26 14.60
C ASP A 181 -2.57 9.35 13.73
N PHE A 182 -3.87 9.59 13.94
CA PHE A 182 -4.60 10.66 13.29
C PHE A 182 -5.54 11.34 14.26
N VAL A 183 -5.86 12.60 14.01
CA VAL A 183 -6.89 13.36 14.74
C VAL A 183 -8.24 13.06 14.10
N HIS A 184 -9.23 12.67 14.90
CA HIS A 184 -10.56 12.39 14.39
C HIS A 184 -11.14 13.61 13.67
N PRO A 185 -11.56 13.47 12.38
CA PRO A 185 -11.96 14.57 11.53
C PRO A 185 -13.18 15.36 12.03
N GLU A 186 -14.02 14.78 12.88
CA GLU A 186 -15.12 15.49 13.50
C GLU A 186 -14.69 16.63 14.44
N GLN A 187 -13.41 16.69 14.80
CA GLN A 187 -12.84 17.80 15.58
C GLN A 187 -12.44 19.00 14.71
N LEU A 188 -12.53 18.86 13.38
CA LEU A 188 -12.18 19.91 12.44
C LEU A 188 -13.42 20.63 11.92
N LYS A 189 -13.25 21.92 11.61
CA LYS A 189 -14.15 22.70 10.76
C LYS A 189 -13.95 22.28 9.28
N HIS A 190 -14.85 22.70 8.40
CA HIS A 190 -14.68 22.47 6.95
C HIS A 190 -13.44 23.16 6.35
N THR A 191 -12.88 24.14 7.06
CA THR A 191 -11.64 24.83 6.72
C THR A 191 -10.39 24.04 7.13
N LEU A 192 -10.54 22.84 7.73
CA LEU A 192 -9.49 22.04 8.37
C LEU A 192 -8.89 22.66 9.65
N GLU A 193 -9.45 23.75 10.13
CA GLU A 193 -9.11 24.33 11.43
C GLU A 193 -9.74 23.50 12.56
N LEU A 194 -9.02 23.31 13.66
CA LEU A 194 -9.58 22.68 14.85
C LEU A 194 -10.72 23.51 15.44
N LYS A 195 -11.80 22.86 15.88
CA LYS A 195 -12.94 23.52 16.50
C LYS A 195 -12.58 24.16 17.84
N GLU A 196 -11.73 23.48 18.61
CA GLU A 196 -11.37 23.85 19.98
C GLU A 196 -10.12 24.75 20.06
N ILE A 197 -9.30 24.79 19.00
CA ILE A 197 -8.04 25.53 18.97
C ILE A 197 -8.01 26.41 17.73
N SER A 198 -8.26 27.71 17.93
CA SER A 198 -8.24 28.68 16.85
C SER A 198 -6.83 28.87 16.28
N GLY A 199 -6.73 28.93 14.96
CA GLY A 199 -5.47 29.12 14.23
C GLY A 199 -4.65 27.85 14.02
N LEU A 200 -5.09 26.69 14.52
CA LEU A 200 -4.42 25.41 14.26
C LEU A 200 -5.19 24.62 13.19
N PHE A 201 -4.54 24.40 12.06
CA PHE A 201 -5.07 23.68 10.91
C PHE A 201 -4.34 22.36 10.73
N LEU A 202 -5.07 21.29 10.39
CA LEU A 202 -4.50 19.98 10.12
C LEU A 202 -4.80 19.58 8.67
N ALA A 203 -3.79 19.11 7.96
CA ALA A 203 -3.92 18.67 6.57
C ALA A 203 -3.03 17.46 6.26
N GLY A 204 -3.55 16.50 5.50
CA GLY A 204 -2.86 15.29 5.09
C GLY A 204 -3.16 14.11 6.01
N GLN A 205 -2.20 13.21 6.21
CA GLN A 205 -2.40 11.94 6.93
C GLN A 205 -2.76 12.11 8.42
N ILE A 206 -2.53 13.28 8.98
CA ILE A 206 -2.83 13.57 10.38
C ILE A 206 -4.33 13.70 10.67
N ASN A 207 -5.20 13.84 9.67
CA ASN A 207 -6.64 14.00 9.83
C ASN A 207 -7.46 13.21 8.82
#